data_91dd07f05417f89eb9677d24b0f251f1
#
_entry.id   91dd07f05417f89eb9677d24b0f251f1
#
_cell.length_a   1.000
_cell.length_b   1.000
_cell.length_c   1.000
_cell.angle_alpha   90.00
_cell.angle_beta   90.00
_cell.angle_gamma   90.00
#
_symmetry.space_group_name_H-M   'P 1'
#
loop_
_entity.id
_entity.type
_entity.pdbx_description
1 polymer ?
#
loop_
_entity_poly.entity_id
_entity_poly.type
_entity_poly.pdbx_seq_one_letter_code
_entity_poly.pdbx_strand_id
1 'polypeptide(L)'
;CITLHLGQAGVQTGNACWELFCLEHGIQPDGQMPSDKTIGGGDDAFNTFFSETGSGKHVPRTVFIDLEPTVIDEVRTGTYRQLYHPEQLISGKEDAANNYARGHYTVGKEIVDLVLDRIRK
;
A
#
# COMPACT_ATOMS: atom_id res chain seq x y z
N CYS A 1 4.74 12.22 -0.06
CA CYS A 1 4.02 11.68 1.12
C CYS A 1 4.03 10.16 1.09
N ILE A 2 4.42 9.56 2.20
CA ILE A 2 4.39 8.09 2.35
C ILE A 2 3.39 7.77 3.46
N THR A 3 2.47 6.86 3.18
CA THR A 3 1.45 6.48 4.15
C THR A 3 1.60 5.01 4.56
N LEU A 4 1.34 4.75 5.83
CA LEU A 4 1.40 3.40 6.40
C LEU A 4 0.02 3.04 6.92
N HIS A 5 -0.47 1.87 6.54
CA HIS A 5 -1.77 1.36 6.97
C HIS A 5 -1.56 0.06 7.73
N LEU A 6 -1.83 0.09 9.03
CA LEU A 6 -1.55 -1.03 9.92
C LEU A 6 -2.83 -1.65 10.47
N GLY A 7 -2.89 -2.97 10.46
CA GLY A 7 -4.01 -3.72 11.00
C GLY A 7 -5.22 -3.74 10.09
N GLN A 8 -6.26 -4.44 10.51
CA GLN A 8 -7.48 -4.59 9.72
C GLN A 8 -8.13 -3.24 9.43
N ALA A 9 -8.31 -2.43 10.44
CA ALA A 9 -8.94 -1.11 10.28
C ALA A 9 -8.12 -0.22 9.36
N GLY A 10 -6.80 -0.19 9.56
CA GLY A 10 -5.89 0.62 8.74
C GLY A 10 -5.87 0.18 7.29
N VAL A 11 -5.80 -1.12 7.05
CA VAL A 11 -5.75 -1.66 5.69
C VAL A 11 -7.06 -1.40 4.95
N GLN A 12 -8.21 -1.64 5.59
CA GLN A 12 -9.50 -1.42 4.96
C GLN A 12 -9.75 0.07 4.69
N THR A 13 -9.42 0.93 5.65
CA THR A 13 -9.52 2.38 5.47
C THR A 13 -8.57 2.86 4.37
N GLY A 14 -7.35 2.35 4.36
CA GLY A 14 -6.37 2.69 3.35
C GLY A 14 -6.79 2.29 1.96
N ASN A 15 -7.37 1.11 1.81
CA ASN A 15 -7.88 0.67 0.52
C ASN A 15 -8.97 1.60 -0.01
N ALA A 16 -9.88 2.04 0.86
CA ALA A 16 -10.92 3.00 0.50
C ALA A 16 -10.33 4.37 0.16
N CYS A 17 -9.33 4.83 0.93
CA CYS A 17 -8.66 6.10 0.66
C CYS A 17 -7.94 6.10 -0.69
N TRP A 18 -7.24 5.02 -1.01
CA TRP A 18 -6.53 4.93 -2.29
C TRP A 18 -7.47 4.80 -3.46
N GLU A 19 -8.62 4.15 -3.27
CA GLU A 19 -9.68 4.17 -4.28
C GLU A 19 -10.14 5.60 -4.57
N LEU A 20 -10.36 6.38 -3.52
CA LEU A 20 -10.75 7.78 -3.67
C LEU A 20 -9.67 8.59 -4.38
N PHE A 21 -8.40 8.41 -4.01
CA PHE A 21 -7.30 9.12 -4.64
C PHE A 21 -7.17 8.76 -6.11
N CYS A 22 -7.38 7.51 -6.47
CA CYS A 22 -7.38 7.08 -7.87
C CYS A 22 -8.50 7.76 -8.66
N LEU A 23 -9.68 7.87 -8.07
CA LEU A 23 -10.80 8.55 -8.71
C LEU A 23 -10.54 10.05 -8.89
N GLU A 24 -9.95 10.69 -7.89
CA GLU A 24 -9.65 12.12 -7.96
C GLU A 24 -8.60 12.45 -9.02
N HIS A 25 -7.61 11.58 -9.19
CA HIS A 25 -6.51 11.82 -10.13
C HIS A 25 -6.72 11.16 -11.50
N GLY A 26 -7.81 10.43 -11.67
CA GLY A 26 -8.12 9.76 -12.93
C GLY A 26 -7.23 8.55 -13.20
N ILE A 27 -6.77 7.87 -12.17
CA ILE A 27 -5.93 6.70 -12.27
C ILE A 27 -6.81 5.44 -12.26
N GLN A 28 -6.60 4.55 -13.22
CA GLN A 28 -7.34 3.30 -13.32
C GLN A 28 -6.86 2.28 -12.28
N PRO A 29 -7.67 1.26 -11.99
CA PRO A 29 -7.27 0.21 -11.02
C PRO A 29 -5.98 -0.53 -11.38
N ASP A 30 -5.56 -0.50 -12.63
CA ASP A 30 -4.31 -1.10 -13.07
C ASP A 30 -3.10 -0.14 -12.97
N GLY A 31 -3.31 1.07 -12.46
CA GLY A 31 -2.27 2.08 -12.32
C GLY A 31 -2.06 2.96 -13.53
N GLN A 32 -2.80 2.77 -14.59
CA GLN A 32 -2.70 3.60 -15.78
C GLN A 32 -3.48 4.90 -15.62
N MET A 33 -2.96 5.97 -16.21
CA MET A 33 -3.60 7.28 -16.17
C MET A 33 -3.78 7.79 -17.60
N PRO A 34 -4.93 7.49 -18.24
CA PRO A 34 -5.14 7.85 -19.64
C PRO A 34 -5.07 9.36 -19.91
N SER A 35 -5.39 10.16 -18.91
CA SER A 35 -5.38 11.62 -19.03
C SER A 35 -4.00 12.22 -18.74
N ASP A 36 -3.01 11.43 -18.40
CA ASP A 36 -1.66 11.92 -18.14
C ASP A 36 -0.96 12.23 -19.45
N LYS A 37 -0.84 13.53 -19.73
CA LYS A 37 -0.15 14.04 -20.92
C LYS A 37 1.17 14.69 -20.57
N THR A 38 1.53 14.71 -19.30
CA THR A 38 2.74 15.35 -18.83
C THR A 38 3.94 14.44 -18.99
N ILE A 39 4.88 14.86 -19.79
CA ILE A 39 6.15 14.17 -19.95
C ILE A 39 7.10 14.73 -18.88
N GLY A 40 7.58 13.85 -18.00
CA GLY A 40 8.48 14.25 -16.94
C GLY A 40 7.82 15.03 -15.82
N GLY A 41 6.55 14.71 -15.51
CA GLY A 41 5.73 15.45 -14.58
C GLY A 41 6.10 15.33 -13.11
N GLY A 42 7.31 15.76 -12.73
CA GLY A 42 7.73 15.75 -11.34
C GLY A 42 6.97 16.72 -10.45
N ASP A 43 6.27 17.69 -11.04
CA ASP A 43 5.56 18.74 -10.32
C ASP A 43 4.05 18.55 -10.26
N ASP A 44 3.52 17.46 -10.82
CA ASP A 44 2.09 17.22 -10.80
C ASP A 44 1.60 16.81 -9.41
N ALA A 45 0.36 17.19 -9.10
CA ALA A 45 -0.22 16.95 -7.78
C ALA A 45 -0.25 15.46 -7.41
N PHE A 46 -0.46 14.58 -8.39
CA PHE A 46 -0.51 13.15 -8.13
C PHE A 46 0.83 12.60 -7.66
N ASN A 47 1.95 13.25 -7.95
CA ASN A 47 3.27 12.80 -7.51
C ASN A 47 3.44 12.83 -5.99
N THR A 48 2.59 13.54 -5.27
CA THR A 48 2.58 13.53 -3.82
C THR A 48 2.20 12.14 -3.28
N PHE A 49 1.28 11.45 -3.95
CA PHE A 49 0.74 10.16 -3.50
C PHE A 49 1.21 8.98 -4.35
N PHE A 50 1.54 9.20 -5.58
CA PHE A 50 1.88 8.11 -6.52
C PHE A 50 3.28 8.30 -7.08
N SER A 51 4.00 7.20 -7.22
CA SER A 51 5.24 7.17 -7.98
C SER A 51 4.96 6.57 -9.36
N GLU A 52 5.64 7.08 -10.36
CA GLU A 52 5.48 6.61 -11.72
C GLU A 52 6.60 5.64 -12.07
N THR A 53 6.25 4.47 -12.62
CA THR A 53 7.24 3.51 -13.11
C THR A 53 7.65 3.86 -14.53
N GLY A 54 8.74 3.26 -15.01
CA GLY A 54 9.21 3.49 -16.38
C GLY A 54 8.22 3.11 -17.46
N SER A 55 7.24 2.25 -17.14
CA SER A 55 6.18 1.85 -18.07
C SER A 55 4.96 2.76 -18.05
N GLY A 56 4.98 3.82 -17.22
CA GLY A 56 3.86 4.74 -17.08
C GLY A 56 2.81 4.31 -16.07
N LYS A 57 3.07 3.26 -15.32
CA LYS A 57 2.18 2.82 -14.25
C LYS A 57 2.38 3.68 -13.02
N HIS A 58 1.27 4.09 -12.40
CA HIS A 58 1.28 4.89 -11.18
C HIS A 58 1.09 3.96 -9.98
N VAL A 59 2.05 3.97 -9.06
CA VAL A 59 2.04 3.11 -7.88
C VAL A 59 1.91 3.97 -6.63
N PRO A 60 0.96 3.66 -5.73
CA PRO A 60 0.79 4.42 -4.49
C PRO A 60 2.04 4.40 -3.62
N ARG A 61 2.35 5.54 -3.00
CA ARG A 61 3.44 5.64 -2.02
C ARG A 61 2.94 5.21 -0.67
N THR A 62 2.67 3.91 -0.52
CA THR A 62 2.05 3.38 0.69
C THR A 62 2.56 1.98 1.00
N VAL A 63 2.41 1.58 2.25
CA VAL A 63 2.69 0.21 2.69
C VAL A 63 1.52 -0.25 3.55
N PHE A 64 0.98 -1.42 3.24
CA PHE A 64 -0.05 -2.09 4.03
C PHE A 64 0.60 -3.18 4.86
N ILE A 65 0.32 -3.18 6.16
CA ILE A 65 0.98 -4.07 7.11
C ILE A 65 -0.07 -4.71 8.00
N ASP A 66 -0.05 -6.03 8.10
CA ASP A 66 -0.87 -6.75 9.07
C ASP A 66 -0.15 -8.04 9.46
N LEU A 67 -0.37 -8.47 10.68
CA LEU A 67 0.18 -9.73 11.18
C LEU A 67 -0.64 -10.92 10.68
N GLU A 68 -1.92 -10.72 10.44
CA GLU A 68 -2.82 -11.73 9.88
C GLU A 68 -2.87 -11.60 8.36
N PRO A 69 -2.75 -12.70 7.60
CA PRO A 69 -2.72 -12.62 6.14
C PRO A 69 -4.08 -12.31 5.50
N THR A 70 -5.19 -12.61 6.17
CA THR A 70 -6.54 -12.56 5.58
C THR A 70 -6.89 -11.21 4.98
N VAL A 71 -6.63 -10.13 5.72
CA VAL A 71 -6.99 -8.77 5.32
C VAL A 71 -6.14 -8.30 4.14
N ILE A 72 -4.85 -8.57 4.19
CA ILE A 72 -3.94 -8.21 3.10
C ILE A 72 -4.24 -9.04 1.85
N ASP A 73 -4.63 -10.30 2.01
CA ASP A 73 -5.02 -11.16 0.89
C ASP A 73 -6.24 -10.61 0.15
N GLU A 74 -7.17 -9.97 0.84
CA GLU A 74 -8.31 -9.32 0.19
C GLU A 74 -7.85 -8.19 -0.74
N VAL A 75 -6.81 -7.45 -0.35
CA VAL A 75 -6.22 -6.41 -1.19
C VAL A 75 -5.51 -7.04 -2.39
N ARG A 76 -4.78 -8.14 -2.17
CA ARG A 76 -4.05 -8.84 -3.24
C ARG A 76 -4.96 -9.42 -4.31
N THR A 77 -6.19 -9.76 -3.96
CA THR A 77 -7.16 -10.37 -4.88
C THR A 77 -8.27 -9.41 -5.30
N GLY A 78 -8.29 -8.19 -4.76
CA GLY A 78 -9.34 -7.21 -5.00
C GLY A 78 -9.20 -6.50 -6.35
N THR A 79 -10.08 -5.52 -6.55
CA THR A 79 -10.15 -4.73 -7.78
C THR A 79 -8.85 -3.97 -8.06
N TYR A 80 -8.20 -3.50 -7.00
CA TYR A 80 -6.96 -2.70 -7.10
C TYR A 80 -5.69 -3.53 -6.93
N ARG A 81 -5.77 -4.85 -7.09
CA ARG A 81 -4.61 -5.74 -6.90
C ARG A 81 -3.42 -5.39 -7.79
N GLN A 82 -3.69 -4.83 -8.96
CA GLN A 82 -2.64 -4.45 -9.91
C GLN A 82 -2.06 -3.06 -9.63
N LEU A 83 -2.75 -2.27 -8.83
CA LEU A 83 -2.29 -0.92 -8.49
C LEU A 83 -1.06 -0.96 -7.58
N TYR A 84 -1.07 -1.86 -6.61
CA TYR A 84 0.00 -1.96 -5.61
C TYR A 84 1.11 -2.88 -6.08
N HIS A 85 2.34 -2.52 -5.77
CA HIS A 85 3.47 -3.42 -5.93
C HIS A 85 3.38 -4.52 -4.86
N PRO A 86 3.65 -5.79 -5.19
CA PRO A 86 3.55 -6.87 -4.20
C PRO A 86 4.38 -6.64 -2.94
N GLU A 87 5.50 -5.94 -3.05
CA GLU A 87 6.34 -5.62 -1.90
C GLU A 87 5.71 -4.63 -0.93
N GLN A 88 4.69 -3.90 -1.35
CA GLN A 88 3.97 -2.95 -0.50
C GLN A 88 2.94 -3.64 0.40
N LEU A 89 2.62 -4.88 0.12
CA LEU A 89 1.62 -5.65 0.86
C LEU A 89 2.35 -6.63 1.77
N ILE A 90 2.54 -6.23 3.03
CA ILE A 90 3.30 -7.00 4.00
C ILE A 90 2.32 -7.69 4.95
N SER A 91 2.31 -9.01 4.94
CA SER A 91 1.46 -9.80 5.83
C SER A 91 2.32 -10.78 6.63
N GLY A 92 1.95 -10.93 7.91
CA GLY A 92 2.52 -11.97 8.76
C GLY A 92 1.81 -13.29 8.52
N LYS A 93 2.20 -14.29 9.28
CA LYS A 93 1.58 -15.62 9.22
C LYS A 93 0.66 -15.86 10.40
N GLU A 94 0.88 -15.18 11.50
CA GLU A 94 0.18 -15.41 12.75
C GLU A 94 -0.24 -14.09 13.38
N ASP A 95 -1.51 -14.03 13.79
CA ASP A 95 -2.09 -12.88 14.47
C ASP A 95 -1.57 -12.78 15.90
N ALA A 96 -1.57 -11.56 16.44
CA ALA A 96 -1.22 -11.31 17.83
C ALA A 96 -2.38 -11.56 18.80
N ALA A 97 -3.56 -11.88 18.32
CA ALA A 97 -4.77 -12.21 19.10
C ALA A 97 -5.13 -11.14 20.16
N ASN A 98 -5.03 -9.87 19.75
CA ASN A 98 -5.29 -8.72 20.66
C ASN A 98 -4.38 -8.68 21.88
N ASN A 99 -3.22 -9.30 21.80
CA ASN A 99 -2.25 -9.33 22.88
C ASN A 99 -1.09 -8.40 22.55
N TYR A 100 -0.93 -7.34 23.31
CA TYR A 100 0.13 -6.36 23.10
C TYR A 100 1.51 -7.00 23.12
N ALA A 101 1.75 -7.89 24.08
CA ALA A 101 3.05 -8.53 24.23
C ALA A 101 3.40 -9.40 23.03
N ARG A 102 2.44 -10.13 22.50
CA ARG A 102 2.65 -10.91 21.26
C ARG A 102 2.95 -10.01 20.08
N GLY A 103 2.19 -8.94 19.95
CA GLY A 103 2.39 -8.01 18.85
C GLY A 103 3.75 -7.30 18.91
N HIS A 104 4.14 -6.86 20.09
CA HIS A 104 5.36 -6.08 20.27
C HIS A 104 6.63 -6.94 20.32
N TYR A 105 6.59 -8.03 21.11
CA TYR A 105 7.82 -8.76 21.43
C TYR A 105 8.04 -10.02 20.60
N THR A 106 6.99 -10.65 20.12
CA THR A 106 7.10 -11.96 19.46
C THR A 106 6.75 -11.88 17.98
N VAL A 107 5.47 -11.69 17.67
CA VAL A 107 5.00 -11.76 16.27
C VAL A 107 5.42 -10.53 15.48
N GLY A 108 5.28 -9.35 16.04
CA GLY A 108 5.66 -8.12 15.36
C GLY A 108 7.15 -7.99 15.14
N LYS A 109 7.94 -8.54 16.03
CA LYS A 109 9.41 -8.50 15.91
C LYS A 109 9.92 -9.22 14.68
N GLU A 110 9.20 -10.22 14.21
CA GLU A 110 9.55 -10.97 13.01
C GLU A 110 9.34 -10.18 11.71
N ILE A 111 8.46 -9.18 11.74
CA ILE A 111 8.07 -8.45 10.55
C ILE A 111 8.62 -7.03 10.49
N VAL A 112 9.04 -6.46 11.63
CA VAL A 112 9.41 -5.05 11.71
C VAL A 112 10.58 -4.69 10.79
N ASP A 113 11.57 -5.56 10.67
CA ASP A 113 12.74 -5.28 9.84
C ASP A 113 12.36 -5.22 8.36
N LEU A 114 11.47 -6.08 7.91
CA LEU A 114 10.94 -6.06 6.56
C LEU A 114 10.17 -4.76 6.29
N VAL A 115 9.35 -4.33 7.25
CA VAL A 115 8.59 -3.10 7.14
C VAL A 115 9.51 -1.89 7.01
N LEU A 116 10.53 -1.80 7.86
CA LEU A 116 11.49 -0.70 7.83
C LEU A 116 12.25 -0.67 6.50
N ASP A 117 12.59 -1.84 5.98
CA ASP A 117 13.26 -1.93 4.68
C ASP A 117 12.38 -1.39 3.54
N ARG A 118 11.08 -1.71 3.56
CA ARG A 118 10.14 -1.20 2.56
C ARG A 118 9.92 0.31 2.67
N ILE A 119 9.87 0.83 3.89
CA ILE A 119 9.74 2.27 4.10
C ILE A 119 10.97 3.01 3.56
N ARG A 120 12.15 2.42 3.71
CA ARG A 120 13.40 3.03 3.28
C ARG A 120 13.49 3.12 1.76
N LYS A 121 12.86 2.24 1.06
CA LYS A 121 12.80 2.29 -0.40
C LYS A 121 11.75 3.30 -0.86
#